data_59de7c554e6c042af49690151e8c8790
#
_entry.id   59de7c554e6c042af49690151e8c8790
#
_cell.length_a   1.000
_cell.length_b   1.000
_cell.length_c   1.000
_cell.angle_alpha   90.00
_cell.angle_beta   90.00
_cell.angle_gamma   90.00
#
_symmetry.space_group_name_H-M   'P 1'
#
loop_
_entity.id
_entity.type
_entity.pdbx_description
1 polymer ?
#
loop_
_entity_poly.entity_id
_entity_poly.type
_entity_poly.pdbx_seq_one_letter_code
_entity_poly.pdbx_strand_id
1 'polypeptide(L)'
;GDLQAITEAIKSKGKEAGPPFMIGVDANQDWMGAGHRVLASMLKRVDNACYNTVQAVVKGTFKAGLTVMGLSDQGVAMSREPELLTFMEFGIGAGKISAADKTKIVENWKNMRARIPAWIWEAVADLEKQIISGQITVPNANTLDEMKAVRSTYPLTR
;
A
#
# COMPACT_ATOMS: atom_id res chain seq x y z
N GLY A 1 15.56 -2.84 -9.73
CA GLY A 1 14.83 -2.10 -8.69
C GLY A 1 14.63 -2.96 -7.45
N ASP A 2 13.93 -2.46 -6.47
CA ASP A 2 13.80 -3.07 -5.13
C ASP A 2 13.22 -4.49 -5.15
N LEU A 3 12.25 -4.77 -6.01
CA LEU A 3 11.67 -6.11 -6.16
C LEU A 3 12.71 -7.13 -6.64
N GLN A 4 13.61 -6.73 -7.55
CA GLN A 4 14.68 -7.59 -8.03
C GLN A 4 15.70 -7.85 -6.92
N ALA A 5 16.16 -6.82 -6.22
CA ALA A 5 17.10 -6.94 -5.11
C ALA A 5 16.56 -7.85 -3.99
N ILE A 6 15.29 -7.70 -3.62
CA ILE A 6 14.61 -8.58 -2.65
C ILE A 6 14.54 -10.01 -3.17
N THR A 7 14.21 -10.19 -4.45
CA THR A 7 14.16 -11.53 -5.07
C THR A 7 15.52 -12.22 -5.02
N GLU A 8 16.58 -11.51 -5.35
CA GLU A 8 17.96 -12.01 -5.29
C GLU A 8 18.39 -12.33 -3.86
N ALA A 9 18.08 -11.45 -2.89
CA ALA A 9 18.38 -11.67 -1.48
C ALA A 9 17.65 -12.89 -0.88
N ILE A 10 16.46 -13.21 -1.36
CA ILE A 10 15.72 -14.41 -0.94
C ILE A 10 16.33 -15.66 -1.59
N LYS A 11 16.60 -15.60 -2.90
CA LYS A 11 17.19 -16.72 -3.65
C LYS A 11 18.60 -17.07 -3.17
N SER A 12 19.43 -16.09 -2.80
CA SER A 12 20.77 -16.31 -2.25
C SER A 12 20.76 -17.11 -0.94
N LYS A 13 19.62 -17.14 -0.24
CA LYS A 13 19.40 -17.94 0.96
C LYS A 13 18.75 -19.31 0.67
N GLY A 14 18.68 -19.71 -0.58
CA GLY A 14 18.04 -20.97 -1.00
C GLY A 14 16.53 -21.00 -0.74
N LYS A 15 15.86 -19.84 -0.72
CA LYS A 15 14.43 -19.73 -0.42
C LYS A 15 13.63 -19.19 -1.61
N GLU A 16 12.38 -19.57 -1.70
CA GLU A 16 11.43 -19.02 -2.68
C GLU A 16 10.62 -17.86 -2.11
N ALA A 17 10.40 -17.84 -0.78
CA ALA A 17 9.60 -16.85 -0.08
C ALA A 17 10.22 -16.51 1.28
N GLY A 18 9.76 -15.43 1.88
CA GLY A 18 10.15 -15.02 3.23
C GLY A 18 10.94 -13.72 3.23
N PRO A 19 11.41 -13.29 4.41
CA PRO A 19 12.11 -12.01 4.54
C PRO A 19 13.41 -11.98 3.73
N PRO A 20 13.79 -10.77 3.22
CA PRO A 20 13.08 -9.52 3.38
C PRO A 20 11.79 -9.43 2.55
N PHE A 21 10.83 -8.61 3.01
CA PHE A 21 9.62 -8.29 2.27
C PHE A 21 9.65 -6.84 1.78
N MET A 22 8.90 -6.56 0.74
CA MET A 22 8.69 -5.22 0.21
C MET A 22 7.34 -4.67 0.67
N ILE A 23 7.24 -3.37 0.88
CA ILE A 23 5.98 -2.62 0.92
C ILE A 23 5.87 -1.87 -0.41
N GLY A 24 4.81 -2.14 -1.16
CA GLY A 24 4.50 -1.46 -2.40
C GLY A 24 3.97 -0.03 -2.17
N VAL A 25 4.00 0.79 -3.21
CA VAL A 25 3.56 2.19 -3.16
C VAL A 25 2.75 2.55 -4.40
N ASP A 26 1.82 3.48 -4.25
CA ASP A 26 0.90 4.03 -5.25
C ASP A 26 -0.23 3.07 -5.64
N ALA A 27 0.07 2.02 -6.37
CA ALA A 27 -0.87 1.00 -6.82
C ALA A 27 -0.66 -0.31 -6.06
N ASN A 28 -1.62 -1.22 -6.12
CA ASN A 28 -1.43 -2.56 -5.55
C ASN A 28 -0.35 -3.32 -6.32
N GLN A 29 0.71 -3.69 -5.65
CA GLN A 29 1.84 -4.46 -6.15
C GLN A 29 1.92 -5.85 -5.52
N ASP A 30 0.96 -6.24 -4.68
CA ASP A 30 0.98 -7.45 -3.86
C ASP A 30 1.05 -8.74 -4.70
N TRP A 31 0.56 -8.69 -5.94
CA TRP A 31 0.64 -9.80 -6.92
C TRP A 31 2.04 -10.00 -7.52
N MET A 32 2.91 -9.01 -7.41
CA MET A 32 4.27 -9.09 -7.98
C MET A 32 5.11 -10.16 -7.28
N GLY A 33 6.03 -10.75 -8.04
CA GLY A 33 6.84 -11.85 -7.54
C GLY A 33 6.00 -13.07 -7.15
N ALA A 34 4.92 -13.33 -7.90
CA ALA A 34 3.98 -14.43 -7.69
C ALA A 34 3.36 -14.46 -6.28
N GLY A 35 3.16 -13.30 -5.65
CA GLY A 35 2.59 -13.17 -4.31
C GLY A 35 3.56 -13.48 -3.16
N HIS A 36 4.87 -13.58 -3.41
CA HIS A 36 5.86 -13.96 -2.41
C HIS A 36 6.76 -12.82 -1.90
N ARG A 37 6.61 -11.59 -2.43
CA ARG A 37 7.59 -10.52 -2.22
C ARG A 37 7.01 -9.28 -1.57
N VAL A 38 5.79 -8.90 -1.94
CA VAL A 38 5.16 -7.66 -1.49
C VAL A 38 4.14 -7.99 -0.42
N LEU A 39 4.48 -7.63 0.83
CA LEU A 39 3.67 -7.94 2.01
C LEU A 39 2.36 -7.17 2.03
N ALA A 40 2.43 -5.91 1.67
CA ALA A 40 1.30 -4.99 1.53
C ALA A 40 1.72 -3.83 0.60
N SER A 41 0.75 -3.08 0.09
CA SER A 41 0.98 -1.86 -0.68
C SER A 41 0.27 -0.69 -0.01
N MET A 42 0.96 0.44 0.06
CA MET A 42 0.37 1.72 0.41
C MET A 42 -0.28 2.30 -0.84
N LEU A 43 -1.59 2.30 -0.87
CA LEU A 43 -2.38 2.70 -2.04
C LEU A 43 -2.60 4.21 -2.03
N LYS A 44 -2.39 4.86 -3.17
CA LYS A 44 -2.89 6.18 -3.47
C LYS A 44 -4.18 6.01 -4.27
N ARG A 45 -5.30 6.35 -3.65
CA ARG A 45 -6.65 6.14 -4.19
C ARG A 45 -7.04 7.25 -5.16
N VAL A 46 -6.32 7.32 -6.29
CA VAL A 46 -6.60 8.27 -7.37
C VAL A 46 -8.01 8.08 -7.93
N ASP A 47 -8.50 6.85 -7.94
CA ASP A 47 -9.87 6.48 -8.30
C ASP A 47 -10.91 7.25 -7.44
N ASN A 48 -10.74 7.25 -6.11
CA ASN A 48 -11.60 8.01 -5.21
C ASN A 48 -11.49 9.52 -5.43
N ALA A 49 -10.27 10.02 -5.64
CA ALA A 49 -10.05 11.45 -5.89
C ALA A 49 -10.76 11.90 -7.17
N CYS A 50 -10.64 11.14 -8.25
CA CYS A 50 -11.34 11.42 -9.51
C CYS A 50 -12.86 11.33 -9.34
N TYR A 51 -13.36 10.26 -8.73
CA TYR A 51 -14.79 10.06 -8.49
C TYR A 51 -15.39 11.20 -7.66
N ASN A 52 -14.76 11.56 -6.55
CA ASN A 52 -15.24 12.63 -5.67
C ASN A 52 -15.23 13.98 -6.38
N THR A 53 -14.23 14.26 -7.22
CA THR A 53 -14.16 15.49 -8.01
C THR A 53 -15.31 15.56 -9.02
N VAL A 54 -15.55 14.51 -9.79
CA VAL A 54 -16.65 14.43 -10.74
C VAL A 54 -17.99 14.58 -10.02
N GLN A 55 -18.17 13.89 -8.89
CA GLN A 55 -19.38 13.99 -8.08
C GLN A 55 -19.62 15.42 -7.57
N ALA A 56 -18.57 16.12 -7.13
CA ALA A 56 -18.66 17.50 -6.69
C ALA A 56 -19.08 18.45 -7.83
N VAL A 57 -18.57 18.23 -9.05
CA VAL A 57 -18.98 18.99 -10.24
C VAL A 57 -20.46 18.75 -10.54
N VAL A 58 -20.89 17.49 -10.55
CA VAL A 58 -22.32 17.13 -10.82
C VAL A 58 -23.25 17.74 -9.78
N LYS A 59 -22.82 17.77 -8.51
CA LYS A 59 -23.61 18.37 -7.40
C LYS A 59 -23.50 19.90 -7.32
N GLY A 60 -22.69 20.54 -8.17
CA GLY A 60 -22.47 22.00 -8.11
C GLY A 60 -21.71 22.45 -6.87
N THR A 61 -20.98 21.56 -6.20
CA THR A 61 -20.21 21.84 -4.97
C THR A 61 -18.69 21.90 -5.21
N PHE A 62 -18.25 21.71 -6.44
CA PHE A 62 -16.83 21.77 -6.79
C PHE A 62 -16.22 23.14 -6.47
N LYS A 63 -15.07 23.11 -5.82
CA LYS A 63 -14.24 24.28 -5.56
C LYS A 63 -12.83 24.00 -6.08
N ALA A 64 -12.28 24.91 -6.87
CA ALA A 64 -10.90 24.83 -7.32
C ALA A 64 -9.95 25.06 -6.14
N GLY A 65 -8.81 24.40 -6.17
CA GLY A 65 -7.76 24.53 -5.15
C GLY A 65 -7.06 23.22 -4.83
N LEU A 66 -6.17 23.27 -3.84
CA LEU A 66 -5.48 22.08 -3.31
C LEU A 66 -6.40 21.35 -2.33
N THR A 67 -6.60 20.07 -2.56
CA THR A 67 -7.28 19.16 -1.63
C THR A 67 -6.30 18.10 -1.15
N VAL A 68 -6.14 17.98 0.16
CA VAL A 68 -5.34 16.92 0.79
C VAL A 68 -6.31 15.83 1.24
N MET A 69 -6.08 14.60 0.82
CA MET A 69 -6.90 13.45 1.17
C MET A 69 -6.06 12.42 1.92
N GLY A 70 -6.49 12.09 3.14
CA GLY A 70 -5.86 11.10 4.01
C GLY A 70 -6.64 9.78 4.09
N LEU A 71 -6.45 9.06 5.20
CA LEU A 71 -7.19 7.82 5.50
C LEU A 71 -8.68 8.09 5.72
N SER A 72 -9.03 9.19 6.41
CA SER A 72 -10.42 9.60 6.67
C SER A 72 -11.23 9.84 5.40
N ASP A 73 -10.57 10.38 4.37
CA ASP A 73 -11.18 10.71 3.08
C ASP A 73 -11.00 9.60 2.05
N GLN A 74 -10.46 8.46 2.48
CA GLN A 74 -10.13 7.34 1.62
C GLN A 74 -9.20 7.73 0.45
N GLY A 75 -8.34 8.72 0.64
CA GLY A 75 -7.34 9.16 -0.34
C GLY A 75 -6.10 8.26 -0.36
N VAL A 76 -5.86 7.58 0.74
CA VAL A 76 -4.83 6.54 0.90
C VAL A 76 -5.40 5.33 1.62
N ALA A 77 -4.82 4.15 1.39
CA ALA A 77 -5.21 2.92 2.07
C ALA A 77 -4.05 1.93 2.11
N MET A 78 -4.10 0.94 2.99
CA MET A 78 -3.29 -0.27 2.87
C MET A 78 -4.03 -1.30 2.03
N SER A 79 -3.31 -2.01 1.17
CA SER A 79 -3.87 -3.05 0.30
C SER A 79 -4.48 -4.20 1.10
N ARG A 80 -5.60 -4.68 0.59
CA ARG A 80 -6.33 -5.86 1.06
C ARG A 80 -6.65 -6.77 -0.11
N GLU A 81 -7.28 -7.91 0.14
CA GLU A 81 -7.60 -8.89 -0.91
C GLU A 81 -8.45 -8.33 -2.08
N PRO A 82 -9.48 -7.48 -1.86
CA PRO A 82 -10.25 -6.92 -2.97
C PRO A 82 -9.38 -6.11 -3.95
N GLU A 83 -8.47 -5.28 -3.44
CA GLU A 83 -7.56 -4.50 -4.28
C GLU A 83 -6.56 -5.40 -5.00
N LEU A 84 -6.03 -6.45 -4.33
CA LEU A 84 -5.17 -7.44 -4.98
C LEU A 84 -5.89 -8.08 -6.17
N LEU A 85 -7.13 -8.56 -5.98
CA LEU A 85 -7.90 -9.20 -7.05
C LEU A 85 -8.14 -8.25 -8.23
N THR A 86 -8.52 -7.00 -7.94
CA THR A 86 -8.75 -5.97 -8.98
C THR A 86 -7.47 -5.70 -9.79
N PHE A 87 -6.34 -5.51 -9.12
CA PHE A 87 -5.08 -5.21 -9.82
C PHE A 87 -4.50 -6.42 -10.56
N MET A 88 -4.81 -7.63 -10.12
CA MET A 88 -4.48 -8.83 -10.89
C MET A 88 -5.21 -8.89 -12.23
N GLU A 89 -6.49 -8.45 -12.30
CA GLU A 89 -7.19 -8.37 -13.59
C GLU A 89 -6.48 -7.40 -14.55
N PHE A 90 -5.99 -6.26 -14.06
CA PHE A 90 -5.17 -5.36 -14.88
C PHE A 90 -3.86 -6.03 -15.30
N GLY A 91 -3.21 -6.78 -14.42
CA GLY A 91 -1.99 -7.53 -14.71
C GLY A 91 -2.24 -8.61 -15.80
N ILE A 92 -3.37 -9.30 -15.74
CA ILE A 92 -3.79 -10.28 -16.75
C ILE A 92 -4.06 -9.58 -18.08
N GLY A 93 -4.85 -8.51 -18.08
CA GLY A 93 -5.13 -7.73 -19.28
C GLY A 93 -3.90 -7.14 -19.95
N ALA A 94 -2.87 -6.82 -19.16
CA ALA A 94 -1.57 -6.34 -19.66
C ALA A 94 -0.58 -7.48 -20.01
N GLY A 95 -0.98 -8.74 -19.93
CA GLY A 95 -0.12 -9.90 -20.24
C GLY A 95 1.06 -10.08 -19.28
N LYS A 96 0.98 -9.55 -18.05
CA LYS A 96 2.05 -9.63 -17.04
C LYS A 96 1.96 -10.87 -16.15
N ILE A 97 0.76 -11.41 -16.00
CA ILE A 97 0.46 -12.67 -15.31
C ILE A 97 -0.57 -13.46 -16.11
N SER A 98 -0.56 -14.79 -15.95
CA SER A 98 -1.57 -15.64 -16.54
C SER A 98 -2.82 -15.69 -15.66
N ALA A 99 -4.01 -15.75 -16.26
CA ALA A 99 -5.26 -16.01 -15.54
C ALA A 99 -5.20 -17.33 -14.74
N ALA A 100 -4.48 -18.34 -15.25
CA ALA A 100 -4.28 -19.62 -14.57
C ALA A 100 -3.47 -19.51 -13.27
N ASP A 101 -2.62 -18.47 -13.13
CA ASP A 101 -1.80 -18.27 -11.94
C ASP A 101 -2.53 -17.50 -10.83
N LYS A 102 -3.70 -16.95 -11.11
CA LYS A 102 -4.42 -16.08 -10.18
C LYS A 102 -4.63 -16.70 -8.79
N THR A 103 -5.19 -17.92 -8.75
CA THR A 103 -5.45 -18.63 -7.49
C THR A 103 -4.16 -18.85 -6.72
N LYS A 104 -3.12 -19.30 -7.39
CA LYS A 104 -1.82 -19.56 -6.76
C LYS A 104 -1.18 -18.29 -6.21
N ILE A 105 -1.28 -17.16 -6.91
CA ILE A 105 -0.76 -15.87 -6.43
C ILE A 105 -1.49 -15.44 -5.15
N VAL A 106 -2.82 -15.57 -5.10
CA VAL A 106 -3.62 -15.25 -3.91
C VAL A 106 -3.25 -16.13 -2.73
N GLU A 107 -3.10 -17.44 -2.95
CA GLU A 107 -2.67 -18.38 -1.92
C GLU A 107 -1.28 -18.04 -1.37
N ASN A 108 -0.33 -17.77 -2.25
CA ASN A 108 1.02 -17.37 -1.87
C ASN A 108 1.02 -16.10 -1.03
N TRP A 109 0.25 -15.09 -1.44
CA TRP A 109 0.11 -13.84 -0.72
C TRP A 109 -0.51 -14.06 0.67
N LYS A 110 -1.59 -14.86 0.77
CA LYS A 110 -2.20 -15.24 2.06
C LYS A 110 -1.20 -15.96 2.97
N ASN A 111 -0.49 -16.94 2.42
CA ASN A 111 0.49 -17.72 3.17
C ASN A 111 1.67 -16.86 3.65
N MET A 112 2.10 -15.89 2.83
CA MET A 112 3.14 -14.94 3.23
C MET A 112 2.66 -14.06 4.38
N ARG A 113 1.46 -13.49 4.30
CA ARG A 113 0.88 -12.63 5.34
C ARG A 113 0.60 -13.39 6.64
N ALA A 114 0.20 -14.65 6.56
CA ALA A 114 -0.01 -15.51 7.71
C ALA A 114 1.27 -15.79 8.54
N ARG A 115 2.46 -15.53 7.98
CA ARG A 115 3.74 -15.61 8.71
C ARG A 115 4.00 -14.41 9.61
N ILE A 116 3.27 -13.31 9.40
CA ILE A 116 3.36 -12.13 10.25
C ILE A 116 2.45 -12.38 11.46
N PRO A 117 2.95 -12.21 12.69
CA PRO A 117 2.16 -12.39 13.89
C PRO A 117 0.86 -11.56 13.85
N ALA A 118 -0.25 -12.16 14.30
CA ALA A 118 -1.58 -11.54 14.24
C ALA A 118 -1.61 -10.17 14.94
N TRP A 119 -0.92 -10.03 16.06
CA TRP A 119 -0.87 -8.79 16.83
C TRP A 119 -0.32 -7.60 16.00
N ILE A 120 0.53 -7.86 15.00
CA ILE A 120 1.04 -6.79 14.11
C ILE A 120 -0.08 -6.26 13.23
N TRP A 121 -0.91 -7.15 12.68
CA TRP A 121 -2.05 -6.73 11.87
C TRP A 121 -3.12 -6.01 12.69
N GLU A 122 -3.33 -6.46 13.93
CA GLU A 122 -4.22 -5.81 14.90
C GLU A 122 -3.71 -4.40 15.24
N ALA A 123 -2.41 -4.26 15.53
CA ALA A 123 -1.79 -2.97 15.80
C ALA A 123 -1.90 -2.01 14.59
N VAL A 124 -1.69 -2.49 13.36
CA VAL A 124 -1.87 -1.69 12.15
C VAL A 124 -3.32 -1.22 11.99
N ALA A 125 -4.29 -2.12 12.21
CA ALA A 125 -5.70 -1.76 12.14
C ALA A 125 -6.12 -0.76 13.22
N ASP A 126 -5.53 -0.84 14.41
CA ASP A 126 -5.78 0.10 15.50
C ASP A 126 -5.16 1.47 15.21
N LEU A 127 -3.93 1.51 14.71
CA LEU A 127 -3.29 2.75 14.24
C LEU A 127 -4.11 3.43 13.15
N GLU A 128 -4.65 2.67 12.19
CA GLU A 128 -5.53 3.20 11.14
C GLU A 128 -6.76 3.91 11.77
N LYS A 129 -7.41 3.28 12.76
CA LYS A 129 -8.54 3.88 13.49
C LYS A 129 -8.15 5.14 14.26
N GLN A 130 -7.00 5.12 14.94
CA GLN A 130 -6.51 6.26 15.71
C GLN A 130 -6.17 7.45 14.80
N ILE A 131 -5.63 7.22 13.61
CA ILE A 131 -5.38 8.28 12.63
C ILE A 131 -6.71 8.83 12.09
N ILE A 132 -7.65 7.96 11.73
CA ILE A 132 -8.98 8.37 11.23
C ILE A 132 -9.75 9.19 12.27
N SER A 133 -9.67 8.80 13.54
CA SER A 133 -10.32 9.53 14.65
C SER A 133 -9.60 10.80 15.07
N GLY A 134 -8.40 11.07 14.54
CA GLY A 134 -7.58 12.23 14.92
C GLY A 134 -6.84 12.08 16.25
N GLN A 135 -6.86 10.91 16.88
CA GLN A 135 -6.04 10.63 18.07
C GLN A 135 -4.54 10.66 17.75
N ILE A 136 -4.18 10.23 16.55
CA ILE A 136 -2.83 10.33 16.03
C ILE A 136 -2.84 11.27 14.82
N THR A 137 -2.01 12.30 14.88
CA THR A 137 -1.74 13.18 13.75
C THR A 137 -0.46 12.74 13.06
N VAL A 138 -0.58 12.38 11.78
CA VAL A 138 0.59 12.09 10.95
C VAL A 138 1.20 13.42 10.49
N PRO A 139 2.46 13.71 10.84
CA PRO A 139 3.07 14.97 10.44
C PRO A 139 3.25 15.02 8.92
N ASN A 140 2.84 16.14 8.33
CA ASN A 140 3.06 16.43 6.93
C ASN A 140 4.17 17.48 6.79
N ALA A 141 5.13 17.23 5.90
CA ALA A 141 6.26 18.10 5.67
C ALA A 141 6.32 18.49 4.18
N ASN A 142 5.90 19.71 3.87
CA ASN A 142 5.87 20.24 2.51
C ASN A 142 7.10 21.11 2.17
N THR A 143 7.85 21.51 3.20
CA THR A 143 9.06 22.33 3.08
C THR A 143 10.27 21.60 3.67
N LEU A 144 11.47 22.05 3.30
CA LEU A 144 12.72 21.49 3.82
C LEU A 144 12.83 21.67 5.35
N ASP A 145 12.35 22.79 5.88
CA ASP A 145 12.45 23.08 7.32
C ASP A 145 11.43 22.25 8.13
N GLU A 146 10.21 22.08 7.62
CA GLU A 146 9.24 21.13 8.20
C GLU A 146 9.79 19.70 8.19
N MET A 147 10.45 19.28 7.10
CA MET A 147 11.07 17.97 7.01
C MET A 147 12.20 17.79 8.03
N LYS A 148 13.02 18.82 8.25
CA LYS A 148 14.06 18.82 9.30
C LYS A 148 13.44 18.72 10.70
N ALA A 149 12.36 19.46 10.96
CA ALA A 149 11.63 19.41 12.22
C ALA A 149 11.05 18.02 12.49
N VAL A 150 10.40 17.39 11.51
CA VAL A 150 9.91 16.01 11.62
C VAL A 150 11.05 15.03 11.90
N ARG A 151 12.17 15.14 11.17
CA ARG A 151 13.34 14.27 11.38
C ARG A 151 13.97 14.43 12.76
N SER A 152 13.95 15.63 13.35
CA SER A 152 14.47 15.85 14.71
C SER A 152 13.58 15.20 15.78
N THR A 153 12.27 15.16 15.53
CA THR A 153 11.30 14.51 16.43
C THR A 153 11.34 12.97 16.31
N TYR A 154 11.57 12.47 15.09
CA TYR A 154 11.64 11.04 14.80
C TYR A 154 13.02 10.68 14.20
N PRO A 155 14.08 10.62 15.02
CA PRO A 155 15.41 10.31 14.51
C PRO A 155 15.46 8.89 13.96
N LEU A 156 16.11 8.75 12.80
CA LEU A 156 16.38 7.43 12.24
C LEU A 156 17.40 6.72 13.15
N THR A 157 16.92 5.74 13.90
CA THR A 157 17.82 4.79 14.58
C THR A 157 18.43 3.88 13.51
N ARG A 158 19.75 3.88 13.42
CA ARG A 158 20.52 2.94 12.57
C ARG A 158 20.68 1.61 13.28
#